data_7dde69a6b9436f05d3bd244165150e10
#
_entry.id   7dde69a6b9436f05d3bd244165150e10
#
_cell.length_a   1.000
_cell.length_b   1.000
_cell.length_c   1.000
_cell.angle_alpha   90.00
_cell.angle_beta   90.00
_cell.angle_gamma   90.00
#
_symmetry.space_group_name_H-M   'P 1'
#
loop_
_entity.id
_entity.type
_entity.pdbx_description
1 polymer ?
#
loop_
_entity_poly.entity_id
_entity_poly.type
_entity_poly.pdbx_seq_one_letter_code
_entity_poly.pdbx_strand_id
1 'polypeptide(L)'
;MPQIVTTGFITSAKTPLLRAEPIYRDVAASHGVRWELLAACDWMQCQAQPRVSPVYGERLGTKNPDGTIYRSKSEALDQVAVDLLELATAVYGINLRQRLILSVRELANVFAAFRWGGLLRAHRVSAMEFPYSVGGLTAAHMKMRWPEISDDAPDKPGTRFRMSFGAVPVVLRLNYPAVA
;
A
#
# COMPACT_ATOMS: atom_id res chain seq x y z
N MET A 1 -5.65 2.63 20.64
CA MET A 1 -5.22 2.10 19.33
C MET A 1 -5.86 0.74 19.11
N PRO A 2 -6.35 0.43 17.90
CA PRO A 2 -6.85 -0.91 17.61
C PRO A 2 -5.74 -1.95 17.82
N GLN A 3 -6.07 -3.05 18.48
CA GLN A 3 -5.10 -4.12 18.73
C GLN A 3 -4.83 -4.84 17.40
N ILE A 4 -3.62 -4.70 16.89
CA ILE A 4 -3.21 -5.37 15.64
C ILE A 4 -2.98 -6.85 15.93
N VAL A 5 -3.74 -7.70 15.28
CA VAL A 5 -3.81 -9.14 15.57
C VAL A 5 -2.75 -9.96 14.84
N THR A 6 -2.08 -9.40 13.83
CA THR A 6 -1.14 -10.14 12.98
C THR A 6 0.23 -10.31 13.62
N THR A 7 0.44 -11.38 14.36
CA THR A 7 1.77 -11.77 14.88
C THR A 7 2.72 -12.25 13.77
N GLY A 8 2.21 -12.91 12.74
CA GLY A 8 3.00 -13.41 11.59
C GLY A 8 3.69 -12.32 10.77
N PHE A 9 3.20 -11.07 10.84
CA PHE A 9 3.85 -9.93 10.18
C PHE A 9 5.29 -9.71 10.66
N ILE A 10 5.54 -9.84 11.97
CA ILE A 10 6.85 -9.54 12.56
C ILE A 10 7.93 -10.43 11.98
N THR A 11 7.63 -11.71 11.73
CA THR A 11 8.60 -12.69 11.23
C THR A 11 8.88 -12.56 9.73
N SER A 12 7.90 -12.21 8.92
CA SER A 12 8.02 -12.22 7.46
C SER A 12 8.28 -10.85 6.83
N ALA A 13 7.65 -9.80 7.35
CA ALA A 13 7.67 -8.48 6.72
C ALA A 13 8.71 -7.52 7.31
N LYS A 14 8.98 -7.58 8.60
CA LYS A 14 9.82 -6.60 9.30
C LYS A 14 11.24 -6.53 8.74
N THR A 15 11.90 -7.67 8.56
CA THR A 15 13.30 -7.72 8.11
C THR A 15 13.48 -7.16 6.69
N PRO A 16 12.73 -7.60 5.65
CA PRO A 16 12.88 -7.04 4.32
C PRO A 16 12.53 -5.54 4.27
N LEU A 17 11.50 -5.09 4.99
CA LEU A 17 11.11 -3.68 5.03
C LEU A 17 12.19 -2.79 5.69
N LEU A 18 12.76 -3.20 6.82
CA LEU A 18 13.84 -2.46 7.47
C LEU A 18 15.14 -2.48 6.65
N ARG A 19 15.40 -3.53 5.89
CA ARG A 19 16.54 -3.57 4.96
C ARG A 19 16.40 -2.54 3.85
N ALA A 20 15.19 -2.31 3.36
CA ALA A 20 14.91 -1.35 2.30
C ALA A 20 14.58 0.07 2.83
N GLU A 21 14.52 0.27 4.14
CA GLU A 21 14.16 1.55 4.78
C GLU A 21 14.95 2.75 4.25
N PRO A 22 16.29 2.69 4.04
CA PRO A 22 17.03 3.85 3.49
C PRO A 22 16.45 4.32 2.15
N ILE A 23 16.13 3.40 1.25
CA ILE A 23 15.55 3.74 -0.06
C ILE A 23 14.16 4.38 0.11
N TYR A 24 13.32 3.83 1.01
CA TYR A 24 12.00 4.42 1.28
C TYR A 24 12.12 5.84 1.82
N ARG A 25 13.09 6.10 2.73
CA ARG A 25 13.30 7.42 3.32
C ARG A 25 13.76 8.44 2.30
N ASP A 26 14.69 8.07 1.42
CA ASP A 26 15.22 8.96 0.38
C ASP A 26 14.09 9.36 -0.60
N VAL A 27 13.35 8.40 -1.12
CA VAL A 27 12.23 8.67 -2.01
C VAL A 27 11.12 9.45 -1.30
N ALA A 28 10.75 9.06 -0.09
CA ALA A 28 9.73 9.75 0.68
C ALA A 28 10.07 11.22 0.96
N ALA A 29 11.34 11.50 1.26
CA ALA A 29 11.84 12.86 1.49
C ALA A 29 11.71 13.72 0.22
N SER A 30 12.04 13.20 -0.96
CA SER A 30 11.92 13.93 -2.22
C SER A 30 10.48 14.24 -2.62
N HIS A 31 9.53 13.42 -2.20
CA HIS A 31 8.10 13.61 -2.47
C HIS A 31 7.32 14.31 -1.34
N GLY A 32 7.92 14.50 -0.17
CA GLY A 32 7.27 15.11 1.00
C GLY A 32 6.19 14.22 1.61
N VAL A 33 6.40 12.91 1.63
CA VAL A 33 5.48 11.93 2.21
C VAL A 33 6.14 11.11 3.33
N ARG A 34 5.37 10.36 4.07
CA ARG A 34 5.89 9.44 5.09
C ARG A 34 6.41 8.17 4.43
N TRP A 35 7.63 7.75 4.78
CA TRP A 35 8.29 6.57 4.21
C TRP A 35 7.54 5.25 4.47
N GLU A 36 6.84 5.17 5.60
CA GLU A 36 6.06 4.00 5.99
C GLU A 36 4.94 3.68 4.98
N LEU A 37 4.43 4.72 4.30
CA LEU A 37 3.41 4.54 3.25
C LEU A 37 3.99 3.82 2.04
N LEU A 38 5.18 4.22 1.61
CA LEU A 38 5.89 3.59 0.48
C LEU A 38 6.29 2.15 0.83
N ALA A 39 6.77 1.92 2.04
CA ALA A 39 7.11 0.60 2.54
C ALA A 39 5.90 -0.35 2.53
N ALA A 40 4.72 0.15 2.94
CA ALA A 40 3.49 -0.64 2.88
C ALA A 40 3.07 -0.96 1.45
N CYS A 41 3.16 0.00 0.51
CA CYS A 41 2.88 -0.24 -0.90
C CYS A 41 3.83 -1.30 -1.48
N ASP A 42 5.13 -1.19 -1.22
CA ASP A 42 6.13 -2.15 -1.71
C ASP A 42 5.87 -3.56 -1.14
N TRP A 43 5.59 -3.65 0.17
CA TRP A 43 5.25 -4.92 0.78
C TRP A 43 4.02 -5.57 0.16
N MET A 44 2.94 -4.80 0.01
CA MET A 44 1.67 -5.29 -0.53
C MET A 44 1.75 -5.70 -2.00
N GLN A 45 2.61 -5.04 -2.78
CA GLN A 45 2.77 -5.33 -4.20
C GLN A 45 3.74 -6.48 -4.48
N CYS A 46 4.87 -6.53 -3.78
CA CYS A 46 5.95 -7.46 -4.10
C CYS A 46 6.75 -7.95 -2.90
N GLN A 47 6.22 -7.84 -1.68
CA GLN A 47 6.85 -8.30 -0.44
C GLN A 47 8.26 -7.69 -0.21
N ALA A 48 8.45 -6.46 -0.62
CA ALA A 48 9.71 -5.73 -0.53
C ALA A 48 10.91 -6.47 -1.22
N GLN A 49 10.62 -7.28 -2.25
CA GLN A 49 11.67 -7.98 -2.99
C GLN A 49 12.58 -6.97 -3.72
N PRO A 50 13.92 -7.04 -3.56
CA PRO A 50 14.83 -6.01 -4.05
C PRO A 50 14.85 -5.84 -5.58
N ARG A 51 14.50 -6.90 -6.31
CA ARG A 51 14.56 -6.94 -7.78
C ARG A 51 13.19 -6.88 -8.45
N VAL A 52 12.15 -6.52 -7.69
CA VAL A 52 10.77 -6.46 -8.18
C VAL A 52 10.23 -5.05 -8.00
N SER A 53 9.57 -4.55 -9.03
CA SER A 53 8.93 -3.23 -9.02
C SER A 53 7.65 -3.25 -8.18
N PRO A 54 7.43 -2.30 -7.25
CA PRO A 54 6.18 -2.15 -6.54
C PRO A 54 5.05 -1.52 -7.37
N VAL A 55 5.32 -1.09 -8.60
CA VAL A 55 4.30 -0.49 -9.50
C VAL A 55 3.43 -1.59 -10.09
N TYR A 56 4.03 -2.56 -10.78
CA TYR A 56 3.31 -3.65 -11.46
C TYR A 56 3.65 -5.05 -10.92
N GLY A 57 4.61 -5.17 -9.99
CA GLY A 57 5.10 -6.46 -9.53
C GLY A 57 6.05 -7.16 -10.54
N GLU A 58 6.55 -6.43 -11.52
CA GLU A 58 7.47 -6.93 -12.53
C GLU A 58 8.92 -6.91 -12.04
N ARG A 59 9.74 -7.78 -12.63
CA ARG A 59 11.18 -7.74 -12.37
C ARG A 59 11.77 -6.43 -12.89
N LEU A 60 12.60 -5.77 -12.09
CA LEU A 60 13.30 -4.55 -12.51
C LEU A 60 14.11 -4.80 -13.79
N GLY A 61 14.09 -3.83 -14.70
CA GLY A 61 14.72 -3.90 -16.02
C GLY A 61 13.86 -4.55 -17.10
N THR A 62 12.65 -5.05 -16.78
CA THR A 62 11.69 -5.53 -17.79
C THR A 62 10.73 -4.43 -18.23
N LYS A 63 10.20 -4.58 -19.44
CA LYS A 63 9.20 -3.65 -19.98
C LYS A 63 7.83 -3.96 -19.35
N ASN A 64 7.20 -2.95 -18.80
CA ASN A 64 5.85 -3.01 -18.23
C ASN A 64 4.76 -2.95 -19.31
N PRO A 65 3.49 -3.27 -18.98
CA PRO A 65 2.38 -3.23 -19.94
C PRO A 65 2.16 -1.85 -20.57
N ASP A 66 2.46 -0.76 -19.87
CA ASP A 66 2.37 0.62 -20.35
C ASP A 66 3.61 1.09 -21.16
N GLY A 67 4.60 0.22 -21.31
CA GLY A 67 5.83 0.50 -22.03
C GLY A 67 6.96 1.05 -21.16
N THR A 68 6.72 1.37 -19.88
CA THR A 68 7.76 1.84 -18.96
C THR A 68 8.75 0.74 -18.58
N ILE A 69 9.94 1.15 -18.15
CA ILE A 69 10.99 0.25 -17.65
C ILE A 69 11.60 0.88 -16.41
N TYR A 70 11.37 0.27 -15.24
CA TYR A 70 12.03 0.67 -13.99
C TYR A 70 13.33 -0.13 -13.83
N ARG A 71 14.47 0.56 -13.79
CA ARG A 71 15.79 -0.08 -13.69
C ARG A 71 16.23 -0.27 -12.25
N SER A 72 15.70 0.53 -11.33
CA SER A 72 16.02 0.46 -9.90
C SER A 72 14.75 0.46 -9.04
N LYS A 73 14.91 -0.01 -7.80
CA LYS A 73 13.83 0.05 -6.80
C LYS A 73 13.45 1.51 -6.49
N SER A 74 14.41 2.42 -6.50
CA SER A 74 14.18 3.85 -6.28
C SER A 74 13.29 4.43 -7.37
N GLU A 75 13.59 4.21 -8.65
CA GLU A 75 12.76 4.68 -9.78
C GLU A 75 11.32 4.15 -9.68
N ALA A 76 11.15 2.88 -9.32
CA ALA A 76 9.82 2.31 -9.18
C ALA A 76 9.07 2.90 -7.97
N LEU A 77 9.77 3.18 -6.87
CA LEU A 77 9.19 3.82 -5.68
C LEU A 77 8.85 5.29 -5.92
N ASP A 78 9.62 6.00 -6.76
CA ASP A 78 9.27 7.36 -7.20
C ASP A 78 7.90 7.37 -7.88
N GLN A 79 7.64 6.41 -8.78
CA GLN A 79 6.33 6.28 -9.43
C GLN A 79 5.24 5.92 -8.41
N VAL A 80 5.51 5.01 -7.47
CA VAL A 80 4.55 4.69 -6.39
C VAL A 80 4.20 5.93 -5.57
N ALA A 81 5.20 6.78 -5.26
CA ALA A 81 4.96 8.02 -4.51
C ALA A 81 4.06 9.00 -5.30
N VAL A 82 4.31 9.15 -6.60
CA VAL A 82 3.46 9.95 -7.49
C VAL A 82 2.03 9.43 -7.51
N ASP A 83 1.85 8.14 -7.81
CA ASP A 83 0.53 7.49 -7.87
C ASP A 83 -0.23 7.63 -6.54
N LEU A 84 0.48 7.42 -5.41
CA LEU A 84 -0.11 7.52 -4.09
C LEU A 84 -0.63 8.93 -3.79
N LEU A 85 0.17 9.96 -4.10
CA LEU A 85 -0.18 11.37 -3.93
C LEU A 85 -1.40 11.76 -4.79
N GLU A 86 -1.35 11.41 -6.06
CA GLU A 86 -2.39 11.74 -7.03
C GLU A 86 -3.70 11.04 -6.71
N LEU A 87 -3.66 9.73 -6.50
CA LEU A 87 -4.87 8.93 -6.25
C LEU A 87 -5.50 9.24 -4.89
N ALA A 88 -4.70 9.46 -3.82
CA ALA A 88 -5.23 9.86 -2.53
C ALA A 88 -6.01 11.18 -2.63
N THR A 89 -5.48 12.15 -3.38
CA THR A 89 -6.13 13.45 -3.60
C THR A 89 -7.35 13.31 -4.51
N ALA A 90 -7.22 12.65 -5.66
CA ALA A 90 -8.29 12.55 -6.65
C ALA A 90 -9.50 11.74 -6.14
N VAL A 91 -9.26 10.66 -5.38
CA VAL A 91 -10.32 9.75 -4.96
C VAL A 91 -10.96 10.18 -3.63
N TYR A 92 -10.15 10.59 -2.65
CA TYR A 92 -10.63 10.88 -1.30
C TYR A 92 -10.32 12.30 -0.81
N GLY A 93 -9.72 13.16 -1.62
CA GLY A 93 -9.38 14.54 -1.25
C GLY A 93 -8.29 14.64 -0.18
N ILE A 94 -7.45 13.59 -0.03
CA ILE A 94 -6.40 13.55 1.00
C ILE A 94 -5.07 14.02 0.39
N ASN A 95 -4.62 15.23 0.80
CA ASN A 95 -3.31 15.74 0.41
C ASN A 95 -2.23 15.26 1.39
N LEU A 96 -1.45 14.26 0.98
CA LEU A 96 -0.44 13.63 1.82
C LEU A 96 0.76 14.54 2.16
N ARG A 97 1.02 15.58 1.35
CA ARG A 97 2.08 16.56 1.63
C ARG A 97 1.71 17.52 2.75
N GLN A 98 0.41 17.81 2.90
CA GLN A 98 -0.11 18.69 3.93
C GLN A 98 -0.51 17.93 5.20
N ARG A 99 -0.84 16.66 5.08
CA ARG A 99 -1.34 15.81 6.16
C ARG A 99 -0.37 14.64 6.39
N LEU A 100 0.67 14.90 7.16
CA LEU A 100 1.70 13.89 7.47
C LEU A 100 1.24 12.85 8.51
N ILE A 101 0.19 13.17 9.29
CA ILE A 101 -0.39 12.26 10.27
C ILE A 101 -1.85 12.04 9.88
N LEU A 102 -2.19 10.78 9.64
CA LEU A 102 -3.51 10.33 9.21
C LEU A 102 -4.16 9.45 10.28
N SER A 103 -5.48 9.49 10.34
CA SER A 103 -6.26 8.52 11.09
C SER A 103 -6.21 7.14 10.41
N VAL A 104 -6.60 6.10 11.15
CA VAL A 104 -6.72 4.73 10.59
C VAL A 104 -7.65 4.68 9.37
N ARG A 105 -8.76 5.44 9.42
CA ARG A 105 -9.71 5.53 8.30
C ARG A 105 -9.09 6.22 7.08
N GLU A 106 -8.35 7.29 7.28
CA GLU A 106 -7.66 8.00 6.19
C GLU A 106 -6.55 7.14 5.58
N LEU A 107 -5.78 6.40 6.41
CA LEU A 107 -4.81 5.43 5.91
C LEU A 107 -5.50 4.36 5.05
N ALA A 108 -6.63 3.82 5.50
CA ALA A 108 -7.40 2.86 4.72
C ALA A 108 -7.85 3.45 3.38
N ASN A 109 -8.33 4.70 3.37
CA ASN A 109 -8.73 5.42 2.16
C ASN A 109 -7.54 5.63 1.21
N VAL A 110 -6.37 6.03 1.71
CA VAL A 110 -5.15 6.23 0.92
C VAL A 110 -4.74 4.94 0.20
N PHE A 111 -4.68 3.82 0.91
CA PHE A 111 -4.30 2.54 0.30
C PHE A 111 -5.40 1.98 -0.62
N ALA A 112 -6.66 2.19 -0.30
CA ALA A 112 -7.75 1.85 -1.19
C ALA A 112 -7.71 2.68 -2.48
N ALA A 113 -7.42 3.99 -2.38
CA ALA A 113 -7.25 4.85 -3.54
C ALA A 113 -6.11 4.36 -4.44
N PHE A 114 -4.96 4.09 -3.85
CA PHE A 114 -3.78 3.59 -4.55
C PHE A 114 -4.07 2.29 -5.31
N ARG A 115 -4.86 1.41 -4.74
CA ARG A 115 -5.08 0.08 -5.32
C ARG A 115 -6.32 0.01 -6.22
N TRP A 116 -7.49 0.38 -5.69
CA TRP A 116 -8.78 0.22 -6.39
C TRP A 116 -9.78 1.35 -6.11
N GLY A 117 -9.29 2.56 -5.84
CA GLY A 117 -10.12 3.64 -5.33
C GLY A 117 -11.35 3.98 -6.17
N GLY A 118 -11.18 4.10 -7.47
CA GLY A 118 -12.29 4.38 -8.38
C GLY A 118 -13.33 3.26 -8.37
N LEU A 119 -12.87 2.01 -8.36
CA LEU A 119 -13.74 0.83 -8.37
C LEU A 119 -14.49 0.65 -7.05
N LEU A 120 -13.81 0.78 -5.90
CA LEU A 120 -14.46 0.70 -4.59
C LEU A 120 -15.54 1.77 -4.44
N ARG A 121 -15.31 2.98 -4.94
CA ARG A 121 -16.32 4.04 -4.95
C ARG A 121 -17.51 3.71 -5.86
N ALA A 122 -17.26 3.22 -7.08
CA ALA A 122 -18.31 2.83 -8.02
C ALA A 122 -19.22 1.73 -7.43
N HIS A 123 -18.63 0.76 -6.72
CA HIS A 123 -19.37 -0.33 -6.06
C HIS A 123 -19.80 -0.01 -4.61
N ARG A 124 -19.58 1.21 -4.13
CA ARG A 124 -19.93 1.66 -2.78
C ARG A 124 -19.31 0.81 -1.66
N VAL A 125 -18.13 0.25 -1.91
CA VAL A 125 -17.39 -0.52 -0.91
C VAL A 125 -16.55 0.43 -0.08
N SER A 126 -16.66 0.35 1.24
CA SER A 126 -15.83 1.13 2.16
C SER A 126 -14.38 0.63 2.16
N ALA A 127 -13.42 1.55 2.23
CA ALA A 127 -12.00 1.20 2.42
C ALA A 127 -11.76 0.42 3.74
N MET A 128 -12.65 0.60 4.75
CA MET A 128 -12.62 -0.15 6.01
C MET A 128 -13.21 -1.56 5.88
N GLU A 129 -13.74 -1.93 4.73
CA GLU A 129 -14.24 -3.25 4.37
C GLU A 129 -13.36 -3.91 3.29
N PHE A 130 -12.24 -3.29 2.95
CA PHE A 130 -11.34 -3.76 1.91
C PHE A 130 -10.10 -4.45 2.51
N PRO A 131 -9.92 -5.77 2.32
CA PRO A 131 -8.83 -6.54 2.93
C PRO A 131 -7.44 -6.00 2.63
N TYR A 132 -7.20 -5.47 1.42
CA TYR A 132 -5.93 -4.83 1.06
C TYR A 132 -5.59 -3.65 1.98
N SER A 133 -6.58 -2.91 2.44
CA SER A 133 -6.38 -1.78 3.35
C SER A 133 -6.23 -2.24 4.81
N VAL A 134 -7.19 -2.98 5.33
CA VAL A 134 -7.36 -3.20 6.78
C VAL A 134 -7.33 -4.66 7.22
N GLY A 135 -7.07 -5.62 6.34
CA GLY A 135 -6.97 -7.04 6.71
C GLY A 135 -6.03 -7.22 7.92
N GLY A 136 -6.46 -7.95 8.94
CA GLY A 136 -5.67 -8.18 10.14
C GLY A 136 -5.52 -7.01 11.10
N LEU A 137 -6.19 -5.88 10.87
CA LEU A 137 -6.18 -4.73 11.78
C LEU A 137 -6.84 -5.05 13.12
N THR A 138 -7.95 -5.79 13.09
CA THR A 138 -8.67 -6.29 14.27
C THR A 138 -9.04 -7.75 14.08
N ALA A 139 -9.55 -8.41 15.13
CA ALA A 139 -10.05 -9.78 15.04
C ALA A 139 -11.16 -9.94 13.99
N ALA A 140 -12.02 -8.95 13.84
CA ALA A 140 -13.04 -8.92 12.79
C ALA A 140 -12.41 -8.88 11.39
N HIS A 141 -11.39 -8.03 11.20
CA HIS A 141 -10.69 -7.89 9.94
C HIS A 141 -9.83 -9.11 9.54
N MET A 142 -9.54 -10.02 10.46
CA MET A 142 -8.86 -11.30 10.13
C MET A 142 -9.71 -12.24 9.26
N LYS A 143 -11.03 -12.11 9.32
CA LYS A 143 -11.99 -12.96 8.60
C LYS A 143 -12.56 -12.28 7.36
N MET A 144 -12.06 -11.11 6.98
CA MET A 144 -12.54 -10.39 5.81
C MET A 144 -12.35 -11.21 4.54
N ARG A 145 -13.38 -11.19 3.70
CA ARG A 145 -13.31 -11.71 2.34
C ARG A 145 -13.13 -10.55 1.37
N TRP A 146 -12.51 -10.84 0.24
CA TRP A 146 -12.45 -9.87 -0.85
C TRP A 146 -13.88 -9.56 -1.30
N PRO A 147 -14.24 -8.28 -1.48
CA PRO A 147 -15.57 -7.92 -1.96
C PRO A 147 -15.78 -8.52 -3.36
N GLU A 148 -17.00 -8.97 -3.62
CA GLU A 148 -17.43 -9.36 -4.95
C GLU A 148 -17.58 -8.09 -5.80
N ILE A 149 -16.52 -7.74 -6.49
CA ILE A 149 -16.49 -6.68 -7.46
C ILE A 149 -16.48 -7.37 -8.81
N SER A 150 -17.39 -6.98 -9.72
CA SER A 150 -17.57 -7.66 -11.01
C SER A 150 -16.24 -7.83 -11.77
N ASP A 151 -16.13 -8.91 -12.54
CA ASP A 151 -14.94 -9.39 -13.25
C ASP A 151 -14.29 -8.37 -14.22
N ASP A 152 -14.95 -7.25 -14.50
CA ASP A 152 -14.42 -6.13 -15.29
C ASP A 152 -13.35 -5.30 -14.55
N ALA A 153 -13.08 -5.62 -13.28
CA ALA A 153 -11.96 -5.04 -12.57
C ALA A 153 -10.67 -5.75 -12.98
N PRO A 154 -9.81 -5.14 -13.81
CA PRO A 154 -8.52 -5.75 -14.06
C PRO A 154 -7.80 -5.90 -12.71
N ASP A 155 -7.49 -7.14 -12.34
CA ASP A 155 -6.49 -7.36 -11.30
C ASP A 155 -5.28 -6.53 -11.69
N LYS A 156 -4.93 -5.53 -10.88
CA LYS A 156 -3.67 -4.84 -11.14
C LYS A 156 -2.59 -5.90 -11.19
N PRO A 157 -1.76 -5.94 -12.25
CA PRO A 157 -0.63 -6.87 -12.31
C PRO A 157 0.13 -6.82 -10.97
N GLY A 158 0.49 -7.95 -10.42
CA GLY A 158 1.16 -8.03 -9.11
C GLY A 158 0.28 -8.35 -7.91
N THR A 159 -1.05 -8.42 -8.02
CA THR A 159 -1.90 -8.93 -6.92
C THR A 159 -1.89 -10.45 -6.79
N ARG A 160 -0.75 -11.07 -6.98
CA ARG A 160 -0.64 -12.55 -6.88
C ARG A 160 -0.79 -13.07 -5.45
N PHE A 161 -0.72 -12.19 -4.44
CA PHE A 161 -0.73 -12.62 -3.05
C PHE A 161 -1.90 -11.99 -2.31
N ARG A 162 -2.85 -12.81 -1.91
CA ARG A 162 -3.84 -12.45 -0.89
C ARG A 162 -3.12 -12.50 0.46
N MET A 163 -2.72 -11.32 0.94
CA MET A 163 -2.04 -11.22 2.22
C MET A 163 -3.04 -11.41 3.36
N SER A 164 -2.60 -12.02 4.45
CA SER A 164 -3.40 -12.18 5.68
C SER A 164 -3.62 -10.86 6.41
N PHE A 165 -2.94 -9.79 5.99
CA PHE A 165 -3.02 -8.45 6.57
C PHE A 165 -2.93 -7.40 5.45
N GLY A 166 -3.54 -6.25 5.70
CA GLY A 166 -3.56 -5.12 4.77
C GLY A 166 -2.44 -4.11 5.03
N ALA A 167 -2.42 -3.05 4.22
CA ALA A 167 -1.39 -2.01 4.27
C ALA A 167 -1.42 -1.21 5.58
N VAL A 168 -2.59 -0.94 6.16
CA VAL A 168 -2.72 -0.21 7.43
C VAL A 168 -2.00 -0.90 8.58
N PRO A 169 -2.21 -2.21 8.85
CA PRO A 169 -1.42 -2.93 9.85
C PRO A 169 0.10 -2.84 9.62
N VAL A 170 0.55 -2.88 8.36
CA VAL A 170 1.99 -2.72 8.03
C VAL A 170 2.51 -1.37 8.49
N VAL A 171 1.84 -0.29 8.09
CA VAL A 171 2.20 1.09 8.46
C VAL A 171 2.26 1.27 9.96
N LEU A 172 1.24 0.80 10.69
CA LEU A 172 1.19 0.91 12.16
C LEU A 172 2.30 0.11 12.84
N ARG A 173 2.72 -1.01 12.27
CA ARG A 173 3.86 -1.82 12.77
C ARG A 173 5.22 -1.19 12.48
N LEU A 174 5.30 -0.28 11.52
CA LEU A 174 6.48 0.53 11.24
C LEU A 174 6.53 1.82 12.10
N ASN A 175 5.72 1.90 13.17
CA ASN A 175 5.64 3.01 14.12
C ASN A 175 5.11 4.32 13.51
N TYR A 176 4.25 4.24 12.51
CA TYR A 176 3.54 5.41 12.01
C TYR A 176 2.66 6.03 13.13
N PRO A 177 2.74 7.34 13.37
CA PRO A 177 2.01 8.01 14.44
C PRO A 177 0.54 8.28 14.04
N ALA A 178 -0.25 7.22 13.81
CA ALA A 178 -1.65 7.39 13.46
C ALA A 178 -2.46 7.99 14.61
N VAL A 179 -3.36 8.91 14.29
CA VAL A 179 -4.41 9.36 15.21
C VAL A 179 -5.57 8.38 15.25
N ALA A 180 -6.15 8.24 16.44
CA ALA A 180 -7.28 7.34 16.68
C ALA A 180 -8.57 7.84 16.01
#